data_23e16d3295ebd3899372003e97a9953f
#
_entry.id   23e16d3295ebd3899372003e97a9953f
#
_cell.length_a   1.000
_cell.length_b   1.000
_cell.length_c   1.000
_cell.angle_alpha   90.00
_cell.angle_beta   90.00
_cell.angle_gamma   90.00
#
_symmetry.space_group_name_H-M   'P 1'
#
loop_
_entity.id
_entity.type
_entity.pdbx_description
1 polymer ?
#
loop_
_entity_poly.entity_id
_entity_poly.type
_entity_poly.pdbx_seq_one_letter_code
_entity_poly.pdbx_strand_id
1 'polypeptide(L)'
;MKKLSVLFISSTFPLNSYDSQAAWMKTFIHRLQRDNISVEVLAPAHRGSSSGVIDSIQVHRFRYAPKSLEFLTSKGGAISNLRNHPILYIVIPLYLLFGSIAAIQLMRSRKYDIVHVHWPFPNAIFGILSAKFHASKLIYTIYGAEFTLIDKLPFARNIGKYLLEKADISIAISSFTRRKTVSLVRKDVHVIPFSSGLDSNVSDAVQKIHKNRIKHILFVGRLIERKGVMYLIESIHHIVQYRTDIHCDIAGGGELFDILRQKVKDMHLTSYITIHGIVSKNKLTNLYRNCTLVVLPSIIDRWGDTEGLGVVLLEAMDYGKPVVASRVGGIVDIVKHKRNGMLVPQKNPRKLAQAIMYILSNAKIAENMGRNGKKFVVDHYSWSSIIQKTVSLYRKDV
;
A
#
# COMPACT_ATOMS: atom_id res chain seq x y z
N MET A 1 30.85 7.93 -7.41
CA MET A 1 29.63 8.73 -7.68
C MET A 1 29.42 9.69 -6.49
N LYS A 2 28.97 10.94 -6.75
CA LYS A 2 28.63 11.94 -5.71
C LYS A 2 27.62 11.34 -4.73
N LYS A 3 27.84 11.54 -3.43
CA LYS A 3 26.87 11.20 -2.40
C LYS A 3 25.69 12.17 -2.50
N LEU A 4 24.46 11.66 -2.59
CA LEU A 4 23.26 12.47 -2.58
C LEU A 4 22.64 12.51 -1.20
N SER A 5 22.15 13.68 -0.80
CA SER A 5 21.38 13.89 0.44
C SER A 5 19.92 14.11 0.10
N VAL A 6 19.03 13.31 0.66
CA VAL A 6 17.60 13.30 0.36
C VAL A 6 16.79 13.48 1.63
N LEU A 7 15.86 14.42 1.61
CA LEU A 7 14.82 14.55 2.64
C LEU A 7 13.53 13.85 2.15
N PHE A 8 13.11 12.79 2.85
CA PHE A 8 11.76 12.23 2.70
C PHE A 8 10.78 13.01 3.57
N ILE A 9 9.71 13.49 2.97
CA ILE A 9 8.57 14.07 3.69
C ILE A 9 7.39 13.12 3.55
N SER A 10 6.88 12.61 4.66
CA SER A 10 5.83 11.59 4.65
C SER A 10 4.77 11.86 5.72
N SER A 11 3.50 11.59 5.40
CA SER A 11 2.41 11.65 6.36
C SER A 11 2.47 10.53 7.42
N THR A 12 3.25 9.49 7.17
CA THR A 12 3.44 8.37 8.11
C THR A 12 4.82 7.77 7.95
N PHE A 13 5.41 7.36 9.08
CA PHE A 13 6.66 6.59 9.13
C PHE A 13 6.65 5.73 10.40
N PRO A 14 7.22 4.51 10.40
CA PRO A 14 7.23 3.64 11.55
C PRO A 14 7.67 4.33 12.84
N LEU A 15 7.03 4.01 13.96
CA LEU A 15 7.33 4.59 15.27
C LEU A 15 8.54 3.94 15.93
N ASN A 16 8.81 2.68 15.58
CA ASN A 16 9.94 1.89 16.04
C ASN A 16 10.26 0.78 15.03
N SER A 17 11.27 -0.04 15.33
CA SER A 17 11.74 -1.13 14.44
C SER A 17 10.67 -2.20 14.18
N TYR A 18 9.73 -2.40 15.09
CA TYR A 18 8.68 -3.43 15.00
C TYR A 18 7.37 -2.93 14.40
N ASP A 19 7.24 -1.62 14.19
CA ASP A 19 6.01 -1.04 13.63
C ASP A 19 5.86 -1.44 12.16
N SER A 20 4.73 -2.06 11.85
CA SER A 20 4.38 -2.50 10.50
C SER A 20 3.81 -1.39 9.61
N GLN A 21 3.45 -0.24 10.19
CA GLN A 21 2.89 0.88 9.43
C GLN A 21 3.96 1.48 8.52
N ALA A 22 3.73 1.42 7.22
CA ALA A 22 4.68 1.87 6.19
C ALA A 22 6.09 1.24 6.30
N ALA A 23 6.20 0.00 6.82
CA ALA A 23 7.47 -0.70 7.02
C ALA A 23 8.29 -0.87 5.72
N TRP A 24 7.62 -0.95 4.56
CA TRP A 24 8.27 -0.98 3.25
C TRP A 24 9.17 0.24 3.00
N MET A 25 8.85 1.40 3.59
CA MET A 25 9.64 2.63 3.43
C MET A 25 11.01 2.49 4.10
N LYS A 26 11.13 1.78 5.22
CA LYS A 26 12.43 1.47 5.82
C LYS A 26 13.29 0.63 4.87
N THR A 27 12.70 -0.43 4.29
CA THR A 27 13.39 -1.28 3.31
C THR A 27 13.81 -0.46 2.08
N PHE A 28 12.97 0.43 1.60
CA PHE A 28 13.28 1.32 0.48
C PHE A 28 14.48 2.24 0.80
N ILE A 29 14.47 2.89 1.96
CA ILE A 29 15.57 3.78 2.41
C ILE A 29 16.88 3.00 2.56
N HIS A 30 16.87 1.86 3.23
CA HIS A 30 18.09 1.04 3.38
C HIS A 30 18.70 0.61 2.05
N ARG A 31 17.87 0.36 1.05
CA ARG A 31 18.35 0.01 -0.29
C ARG A 31 18.93 1.24 -1.02
N LEU A 32 18.31 2.42 -0.88
CA LEU A 32 18.87 3.67 -1.39
C LEU A 32 20.23 4.02 -0.75
N GLN A 33 20.39 3.75 0.55
CA GLN A 33 21.66 3.98 1.25
C GLN A 33 22.83 3.16 0.67
N ARG A 34 22.53 1.96 0.13
CA ARG A 34 23.55 1.14 -0.57
C ARG A 34 24.04 1.75 -1.87
N ASP A 35 23.26 2.64 -2.48
CA ASP A 35 23.59 3.38 -3.70
C ASP A 35 24.23 4.76 -3.42
N ASN A 36 24.80 4.93 -2.22
CA ASN A 36 25.45 6.16 -1.77
C ASN A 36 24.47 7.36 -1.67
N ILE A 37 23.23 7.09 -1.24
CA ILE A 37 22.18 8.08 -1.02
C ILE A 37 21.86 8.12 0.49
N SER A 38 22.13 9.28 1.11
CA SER A 38 21.75 9.51 2.51
C SER A 38 20.31 9.98 2.57
N VAL A 39 19.48 9.35 3.40
CA VAL A 39 18.06 9.70 3.54
C VAL A 39 17.74 10.03 4.98
N GLU A 40 17.10 11.18 5.20
CA GLU A 40 16.46 11.54 6.47
C GLU A 40 14.96 11.69 6.24
N VAL A 41 14.17 11.54 7.28
CA VAL A 41 12.69 11.56 7.18
C VAL A 41 12.13 12.67 8.05
N LEU A 42 11.25 13.50 7.48
CA LEU A 42 10.37 14.41 8.20
C LEU A 42 8.95 13.81 8.21
N ALA A 43 8.41 13.55 9.40
CA ALA A 43 7.08 12.97 9.58
C ALA A 43 6.38 13.57 10.80
N PRO A 44 5.05 13.54 10.88
CA PRO A 44 4.32 13.99 12.06
C PRO A 44 4.59 13.12 13.28
N ALA A 45 4.50 13.69 14.44
CA ALA A 45 4.47 12.95 15.70
C ALA A 45 3.16 12.15 15.82
N HIS A 46 3.22 11.05 16.53
CA HIS A 46 2.06 10.24 16.89
C HIS A 46 2.04 10.05 18.41
N ARG A 47 0.98 10.56 19.06
CA ARG A 47 0.75 10.45 20.51
C ARG A 47 2.00 10.80 21.35
N GLY A 48 2.72 11.84 20.95
CA GLY A 48 3.92 12.32 21.64
C GLY A 48 5.21 11.61 21.26
N SER A 49 5.25 10.85 20.15
CA SER A 49 6.51 10.30 19.64
C SER A 49 7.51 11.40 19.30
N SER A 50 8.77 11.20 19.65
CA SER A 50 9.88 12.15 19.44
C SER A 50 10.71 11.82 18.20
N SER A 51 11.51 12.80 17.79
CA SER A 51 12.59 12.59 16.82
C SER A 51 13.64 11.63 17.34
N GLY A 52 14.31 10.90 16.46
CA GLY A 52 15.34 9.94 16.83
C GLY A 52 15.79 9.08 15.65
N VAL A 53 16.56 8.05 15.95
CA VAL A 53 17.03 7.10 14.94
C VAL A 53 16.22 5.81 15.03
N ILE A 54 15.68 5.37 13.89
CA ILE A 54 14.94 4.10 13.76
C ILE A 54 15.63 3.27 12.67
N ASP A 55 16.18 2.11 13.04
CA ASP A 55 16.90 1.24 12.11
C ASP A 55 17.96 2.01 11.27
N SER A 56 18.80 2.80 11.92
CA SER A 56 19.83 3.66 11.29
C SER A 56 19.30 4.79 10.39
N ILE A 57 18.01 5.08 10.42
CA ILE A 57 17.37 6.17 9.68
C ILE A 57 17.08 7.32 10.64
N GLN A 58 17.60 8.52 10.36
CA GLN A 58 17.29 9.72 11.12
C GLN A 58 15.86 10.18 10.81
N VAL A 59 15.01 10.26 11.84
CA VAL A 59 13.62 10.66 11.74
C VAL A 59 13.37 11.91 12.55
N HIS A 60 12.90 12.96 11.89
CA HIS A 60 12.47 14.21 12.48
C HIS A 60 10.96 14.21 12.65
N ARG A 61 10.47 14.35 13.90
CA ARG A 61 9.04 14.34 14.21
C ARG A 61 8.57 15.73 14.59
N PHE A 62 7.60 16.28 13.87
CA PHE A 62 6.97 17.53 14.25
C PHE A 62 5.68 17.30 15.04
N ARG A 63 5.56 18.02 16.16
CA ARG A 63 4.35 18.07 16.98
C ARG A 63 3.37 19.05 16.34
N TYR A 64 2.09 18.70 16.29
CA TYR A 64 1.05 19.54 15.66
C TYR A 64 -0.22 19.67 16.51
N ALA A 65 -0.28 18.97 17.63
CA ALA A 65 -1.42 19.00 18.53
C ALA A 65 -1.02 18.47 19.93
N PRO A 66 -1.89 18.55 20.94
CA PRO A 66 -1.75 17.76 22.15
C PRO A 66 -1.65 16.27 21.85
N LYS A 67 -0.92 15.50 22.66
CA LYS A 67 -0.64 14.06 22.45
C LYS A 67 -1.90 13.23 22.12
N SER A 68 -3.03 13.56 22.74
CA SER A 68 -4.32 12.89 22.54
C SER A 68 -4.90 13.06 21.14
N LEU A 69 -4.54 14.14 20.43
CA LEU A 69 -5.01 14.46 19.07
C LEU A 69 -3.95 14.20 17.99
N GLU A 70 -2.74 13.79 18.35
CA GLU A 70 -1.67 13.44 17.40
C GLU A 70 -1.87 12.04 16.78
N PHE A 71 -3.01 11.80 16.15
CA PHE A 71 -3.29 10.54 15.44
C PHE A 71 -3.93 10.75 14.06
N LEU A 72 -3.88 11.98 13.52
CA LEU A 72 -4.47 12.32 12.22
C LEU A 72 -4.06 11.34 11.10
N THR A 73 -2.78 11.03 11.01
CA THR A 73 -2.23 10.20 9.92
C THR A 73 -1.89 8.75 10.35
N SER A 74 -2.31 8.36 11.57
CA SER A 74 -2.01 7.04 12.13
C SER A 74 -2.85 5.91 11.50
N LYS A 75 -2.68 4.72 12.02
CA LYS A 75 -3.20 3.38 11.64
C LYS A 75 -4.26 3.25 10.54
N GLY A 76 -5.23 4.13 10.43
CA GLY A 76 -6.27 4.11 9.38
C GLY A 76 -5.96 4.99 8.18
N GLY A 77 -4.96 5.89 8.31
CA GLY A 77 -4.70 6.99 7.39
C GLY A 77 -5.63 8.18 7.64
N ALA A 78 -5.22 9.36 7.16
CA ALA A 78 -5.90 10.62 7.48
C ALA A 78 -7.40 10.61 7.13
N ILE A 79 -7.78 10.04 5.99
CA ILE A 79 -9.18 10.01 5.53
C ILE A 79 -10.08 9.20 6.49
N SER A 80 -9.63 8.03 6.91
CA SER A 80 -10.39 7.19 7.85
C SER A 80 -10.49 7.85 9.21
N ASN A 81 -9.38 8.43 9.71
CA ASN A 81 -9.37 9.09 11.01
C ASN A 81 -10.26 10.34 11.05
N LEU A 82 -10.26 11.16 10.01
CA LEU A 82 -11.13 12.34 9.89
C LEU A 82 -12.62 11.94 9.85
N ARG A 83 -12.96 10.81 9.24
CA ARG A 83 -14.35 10.30 9.22
C ARG A 83 -14.82 9.85 10.59
N ASN A 84 -13.96 9.11 11.29
CA ASN A 84 -14.30 8.53 12.58
C ASN A 84 -14.18 9.52 13.74
N HIS A 85 -13.39 10.59 13.57
CA HIS A 85 -13.10 11.59 14.59
C HIS A 85 -13.15 13.01 13.99
N PRO A 86 -14.34 13.64 13.82
CA PRO A 86 -14.49 14.96 13.20
C PRO A 86 -13.68 16.07 13.87
N ILE A 87 -13.39 15.94 15.17
CA ILE A 87 -12.53 16.89 15.91
C ILE A 87 -11.16 17.09 15.24
N LEU A 88 -10.68 16.12 14.48
CA LEU A 88 -9.40 16.19 13.79
C LEU A 88 -9.39 17.21 12.65
N TYR A 89 -10.54 17.70 12.17
CA TYR A 89 -10.57 18.80 11.20
C TYR A 89 -9.93 20.07 11.75
N ILE A 90 -10.09 20.34 13.05
CA ILE A 90 -9.48 21.50 13.74
C ILE A 90 -7.95 21.39 13.75
N VAL A 91 -7.43 20.17 13.71
CA VAL A 91 -5.98 19.90 13.78
C VAL A 91 -5.29 20.09 12.42
N ILE A 92 -6.03 20.08 11.29
CA ILE A 92 -5.45 20.22 9.96
C ILE A 92 -4.66 21.53 9.79
N PRO A 93 -5.18 22.73 10.13
CA PRO A 93 -4.41 23.96 10.03
C PRO A 93 -3.13 23.93 10.88
N LEU A 94 -3.19 23.36 12.08
CA LEU A 94 -2.03 23.20 12.96
C LEU A 94 -0.99 22.23 12.37
N TYR A 95 -1.46 21.13 11.79
CA TYR A 95 -0.60 20.16 11.06
C TYR A 95 0.16 20.87 9.93
N LEU A 96 -0.51 21.68 9.13
CA LEU A 96 0.11 22.44 8.04
C LEU A 96 1.09 23.49 8.57
N LEU A 97 0.72 24.24 9.62
CA LEU A 97 1.56 25.29 10.21
C LEU A 97 2.84 24.68 10.82
N PHE A 98 2.70 23.75 11.76
CA PHE A 98 3.85 23.18 12.47
C PHE A 98 4.71 22.30 11.58
N GLY A 99 4.12 21.59 10.61
CA GLY A 99 4.87 20.87 9.59
C GLY A 99 5.71 21.80 8.71
N SER A 100 5.17 22.96 8.32
CA SER A 100 5.90 23.99 7.57
C SER A 100 7.05 24.59 8.39
N ILE A 101 6.80 24.92 9.66
CA ILE A 101 7.84 25.42 10.58
C ILE A 101 8.97 24.39 10.73
N ALA A 102 8.63 23.13 10.98
CA ALA A 102 9.61 22.05 11.11
C ALA A 102 10.43 21.84 9.83
N ALA A 103 9.78 21.89 8.66
CA ALA A 103 10.45 21.83 7.38
C ALA A 103 11.47 22.95 7.19
N ILE A 104 11.07 24.20 7.49
CA ILE A 104 11.96 25.38 7.40
C ILE A 104 13.11 25.29 8.40
N GLN A 105 12.85 24.90 9.65
CA GLN A 105 13.89 24.73 10.67
C GLN A 105 14.93 23.70 10.24
N LEU A 106 14.46 22.57 9.66
CA LEU A 106 15.35 21.53 9.17
C LEU A 106 16.22 22.04 7.99
N MET A 107 15.64 22.81 7.07
CA MET A 107 16.37 23.41 5.95
C MET A 107 17.41 24.46 6.39
N ARG A 108 17.19 25.15 7.50
CA ARG A 108 18.19 26.08 8.07
C ARG A 108 19.42 25.37 8.62
N SER A 109 19.25 24.16 9.13
CA SER A 109 20.32 23.38 9.76
C SER A 109 21.00 22.38 8.82
N ARG A 110 20.34 22.00 7.72
CA ARG A 110 20.80 20.93 6.81
C ARG A 110 20.48 21.25 5.36
N LYS A 111 21.39 20.86 4.46
CA LYS A 111 21.17 20.98 3.01
C LYS A 111 20.88 19.60 2.42
N TYR A 112 19.85 19.54 1.58
CA TYR A 112 19.49 18.33 0.83
C TYR A 112 19.54 18.64 -0.67
N ASP A 113 20.07 17.69 -1.46
CA ASP A 113 20.06 17.77 -2.93
C ASP A 113 18.65 17.54 -3.47
N ILE A 114 17.87 16.69 -2.78
CA ILE A 114 16.54 16.27 -3.19
C ILE A 114 15.56 16.34 -1.99
N VAL A 115 14.37 16.84 -2.27
CA VAL A 115 13.21 16.75 -1.37
C VAL A 115 12.18 15.81 -2.02
N HIS A 116 11.98 14.64 -1.44
CA HIS A 116 11.05 13.63 -1.95
C HIS A 116 9.81 13.52 -1.05
N VAL A 117 8.68 13.97 -1.55
CA VAL A 117 7.41 13.97 -0.81
C VAL A 117 6.59 12.74 -1.15
N HIS A 118 6.28 11.94 -0.13
CA HIS A 118 5.35 10.83 -0.20
C HIS A 118 3.96 11.30 0.26
N TRP A 119 2.90 10.90 -0.45
CA TRP A 119 1.54 11.43 -0.26
C TRP A 119 1.52 12.96 -0.34
N PRO A 120 1.75 13.54 -1.55
CA PRO A 120 1.97 14.98 -1.69
C PRO A 120 0.79 15.84 -1.28
N PHE A 121 -0.42 15.33 -1.18
CA PHE A 121 -1.54 16.11 -0.66
C PHE A 121 -1.88 15.69 0.78
N PRO A 122 -1.73 16.58 1.79
CA PRO A 122 -1.34 18.00 1.72
C PRO A 122 0.17 18.27 1.88
N ASN A 123 1.03 17.27 2.02
CA ASN A 123 2.45 17.40 2.38
C ASN A 123 3.30 18.16 1.32
N ALA A 124 2.77 18.39 0.12
CA ALA A 124 3.44 19.17 -0.93
C ALA A 124 3.82 20.59 -0.44
N ILE A 125 3.05 21.18 0.47
CA ILE A 125 3.36 22.50 1.04
C ILE A 125 4.73 22.46 1.73
N PHE A 126 5.00 21.45 2.54
CA PHE A 126 6.29 21.26 3.22
C PHE A 126 7.42 21.04 2.20
N GLY A 127 7.13 20.22 1.17
CA GLY A 127 8.08 19.95 0.10
C GLY A 127 8.47 21.20 -0.70
N ILE A 128 7.50 22.01 -1.10
CA ILE A 128 7.70 23.26 -1.85
C ILE A 128 8.54 24.23 -1.03
N LEU A 129 8.21 24.42 0.25
CA LEU A 129 8.96 25.29 1.15
C LEU A 129 10.41 24.80 1.31
N SER A 130 10.59 23.49 1.53
CA SER A 130 11.92 22.90 1.66
C SER A 130 12.75 23.02 0.37
N ALA A 131 12.18 22.69 -0.77
CA ALA A 131 12.89 22.71 -2.05
C ALA A 131 13.34 24.11 -2.44
N LYS A 132 12.50 25.12 -2.22
CA LYS A 132 12.86 26.54 -2.51
C LYS A 132 14.02 27.05 -1.68
N PHE A 133 14.20 26.53 -0.46
CA PHE A 133 15.23 27.06 0.47
C PHE A 133 16.66 26.84 -0.04
N HIS A 134 16.92 25.73 -0.70
CA HIS A 134 18.24 25.37 -1.22
C HIS A 134 18.26 25.04 -2.73
N ALA A 135 17.22 25.40 -3.46
CA ALA A 135 17.01 24.99 -4.85
C ALA A 135 17.12 23.46 -5.04
N SER A 136 16.62 22.72 -4.05
CA SER A 136 16.63 21.25 -4.09
C SER A 136 15.64 20.73 -5.12
N LYS A 137 15.94 19.62 -5.77
CA LYS A 137 15.04 18.96 -6.69
C LYS A 137 13.82 18.40 -5.94
N LEU A 138 12.62 18.77 -6.37
CA LEU A 138 11.36 18.38 -5.73
C LEU A 138 10.73 17.18 -6.46
N ILE A 139 10.61 16.07 -5.76
CA ILE A 139 10.04 14.84 -6.31
C ILE A 139 8.81 14.45 -5.51
N TYR A 140 7.74 14.04 -6.18
CA TYR A 140 6.53 13.50 -5.54
C TYR A 140 6.31 12.04 -5.90
N THR A 141 5.95 11.23 -4.88
CA THR A 141 5.35 9.90 -5.11
C THR A 141 3.89 9.91 -4.69
N ILE A 142 3.02 9.60 -5.65
CA ILE A 142 1.56 9.67 -5.55
C ILE A 142 1.01 8.25 -5.43
N TYR A 143 0.19 8.00 -4.39
CA TYR A 143 -0.31 6.68 -4.01
C TYR A 143 -1.76 6.45 -4.39
N GLY A 144 -2.50 7.51 -4.74
CA GLY A 144 -3.90 7.44 -5.17
C GLY A 144 -4.92 7.88 -4.11
N ALA A 145 -4.62 7.74 -2.82
CA ALA A 145 -5.51 8.18 -1.75
C ALA A 145 -5.74 9.71 -1.76
N GLU A 146 -4.79 10.48 -2.30
CA GLU A 146 -4.85 11.92 -2.47
C GLU A 146 -6.08 12.36 -3.28
N PHE A 147 -6.42 11.60 -4.31
CA PHE A 147 -7.55 11.93 -5.20
C PHE A 147 -8.90 11.85 -4.48
N THR A 148 -9.02 10.98 -3.47
CA THR A 148 -10.25 10.92 -2.66
C THR A 148 -10.54 12.23 -1.94
N LEU A 149 -9.51 12.99 -1.54
CA LEU A 149 -9.66 14.31 -0.95
C LEU A 149 -9.83 15.40 -2.01
N ILE A 150 -9.03 15.34 -3.08
CA ILE A 150 -9.02 16.33 -4.18
C ILE A 150 -10.36 16.34 -4.93
N ASP A 151 -10.97 15.17 -5.16
CA ASP A 151 -12.21 15.05 -5.92
C ASP A 151 -13.47 15.45 -5.12
N LYS A 152 -13.38 15.57 -3.79
CA LYS A 152 -14.54 15.83 -2.92
C LYS A 152 -14.74 17.27 -2.51
N LEU A 153 -13.67 18.04 -2.43
CA LEU A 153 -13.73 19.42 -1.98
C LEU A 153 -13.72 20.34 -3.20
N PRO A 154 -14.72 21.25 -3.41
CA PRO A 154 -14.81 22.08 -4.60
C PRO A 154 -13.52 22.84 -4.95
N PHE A 155 -12.84 23.37 -3.95
CA PHE A 155 -11.58 24.11 -4.12
C PHE A 155 -10.33 23.20 -4.09
N ALA A 156 -10.43 21.99 -3.55
CA ALA A 156 -9.27 21.10 -3.39
C ALA A 156 -8.69 20.64 -4.73
N ARG A 157 -9.53 20.58 -5.80
CA ARG A 157 -9.06 20.20 -7.14
C ARG A 157 -8.04 21.22 -7.68
N ASN A 158 -8.33 22.50 -7.59
CA ASN A 158 -7.44 23.57 -8.06
C ASN A 158 -6.19 23.68 -7.20
N ILE A 159 -6.34 23.57 -5.88
CA ILE A 159 -5.22 23.54 -4.93
C ILE A 159 -4.36 22.30 -5.18
N GLY A 160 -4.97 21.12 -5.31
CA GLY A 160 -4.26 19.87 -5.58
C GLY A 160 -3.50 19.92 -6.90
N LYS A 161 -4.13 20.45 -7.98
CA LYS A 161 -3.48 20.69 -9.26
C LYS A 161 -2.26 21.59 -9.09
N TYR A 162 -2.43 22.77 -8.50
CA TYR A 162 -1.35 23.73 -8.26
C TYR A 162 -0.18 23.11 -7.49
N LEU A 163 -0.48 22.37 -6.40
CA LEU A 163 0.55 21.74 -5.59
C LEU A 163 1.30 20.65 -6.36
N LEU A 164 0.58 19.79 -7.10
CA LEU A 164 1.19 18.70 -7.87
C LEU A 164 2.02 19.23 -9.05
N GLU A 165 1.65 20.38 -9.63
CA GLU A 165 2.41 21.02 -10.71
C GLU A 165 3.78 21.57 -10.26
N LYS A 166 4.03 21.72 -8.95
CA LYS A 166 5.30 22.23 -8.43
C LYS A 166 6.43 21.22 -8.42
N ALA A 167 6.14 19.91 -8.53
CA ALA A 167 7.17 18.91 -8.58
C ALA A 167 8.02 19.02 -9.86
N ASP A 168 9.32 18.82 -9.75
CA ASP A 168 10.22 18.64 -10.92
C ASP A 168 9.96 17.26 -11.52
N ILE A 169 9.76 16.24 -10.68
CA ILE A 169 9.46 14.88 -11.10
C ILE A 169 8.25 14.36 -10.30
N SER A 170 7.30 13.76 -11.01
CA SER A 170 6.17 13.04 -10.42
C SER A 170 6.27 11.54 -10.67
N ILE A 171 6.09 10.76 -9.61
CA ILE A 171 6.09 9.30 -9.62
C ILE A 171 4.70 8.82 -9.18
N ALA A 172 4.12 7.90 -9.93
CA ALA A 172 2.90 7.20 -9.57
C ALA A 172 3.21 5.73 -9.27
N ILE A 173 2.54 5.14 -8.28
CA ILE A 173 2.77 3.74 -7.90
C ILE A 173 2.14 2.71 -8.86
N SER A 174 1.28 3.15 -9.78
CA SER A 174 0.60 2.29 -10.76
C SER A 174 0.16 3.09 -11.98
N SER A 175 -0.18 2.39 -13.06
CA SER A 175 -0.75 3.01 -14.27
C SER A 175 -2.10 3.69 -13.98
N PHE A 176 -2.87 3.13 -13.04
CA PHE A 176 -4.11 3.74 -12.57
C PHE A 176 -3.86 5.10 -11.91
N THR A 177 -2.93 5.15 -10.96
CA THR A 177 -2.54 6.38 -10.27
C THR A 177 -1.95 7.39 -11.25
N ARG A 178 -1.12 6.92 -12.21
CA ARG A 178 -0.58 7.77 -13.30
C ARG A 178 -1.70 8.42 -14.11
N ARG A 179 -2.68 7.64 -14.58
CA ARG A 179 -3.81 8.20 -15.37
C ARG A 179 -4.57 9.27 -14.60
N LYS A 180 -4.88 9.04 -13.33
CA LYS A 180 -5.52 10.05 -12.46
C LYS A 180 -4.66 11.30 -12.30
N THR A 181 -3.35 11.14 -12.11
CA THR A 181 -2.43 12.28 -11.98
C THR A 181 -2.39 13.10 -13.26
N VAL A 182 -2.18 12.45 -14.42
CA VAL A 182 -2.11 13.12 -15.73
C VAL A 182 -3.42 13.83 -16.10
N SER A 183 -4.57 13.30 -15.67
CA SER A 183 -5.86 13.99 -15.88
C SER A 183 -6.03 15.28 -15.05
N LEU A 184 -5.24 15.41 -13.96
CA LEU A 184 -5.26 16.60 -13.12
C LEU A 184 -4.15 17.59 -13.49
N VAL A 185 -2.94 17.10 -13.80
CA VAL A 185 -1.77 17.92 -14.14
C VAL A 185 -1.24 17.53 -15.51
N ARG A 186 -0.92 18.54 -16.36
CA ARG A 186 -0.36 18.31 -17.70
C ARG A 186 1.15 18.13 -17.65
N LYS A 187 1.62 17.11 -16.93
CA LYS A 187 3.04 16.77 -16.79
C LYS A 187 3.28 15.29 -17.03
N ASP A 188 4.48 14.92 -17.42
CA ASP A 188 4.86 13.52 -17.46
C ASP A 188 4.96 12.95 -16.04
N VAL A 189 4.51 11.70 -15.90
CA VAL A 189 4.44 10.99 -14.61
C VAL A 189 5.04 9.61 -14.80
N HIS A 190 6.15 9.37 -14.12
CA HIS A 190 6.82 8.07 -14.14
C HIS A 190 6.05 7.05 -13.32
N VAL A 191 6.04 5.79 -13.77
CA VAL A 191 5.46 4.69 -12.98
C VAL A 191 6.58 3.92 -12.31
N ILE A 192 6.69 4.07 -10.99
CA ILE A 192 7.59 3.29 -10.15
C ILE A 192 6.76 2.72 -9.00
N PRO A 193 6.41 1.42 -9.03
CA PRO A 193 5.69 0.78 -7.95
C PRO A 193 6.59 0.63 -6.73
N PHE A 194 6.02 0.25 -5.60
CA PHE A 194 6.78 -0.29 -4.48
C PHE A 194 6.60 -1.81 -4.39
N SER A 195 7.59 -2.49 -3.82
CA SER A 195 7.61 -3.94 -3.70
C SER A 195 6.96 -4.41 -2.40
N SER A 196 6.83 -5.72 -2.26
CA SER A 196 6.42 -6.35 -1.00
C SER A 196 7.41 -6.04 0.12
N GLY A 197 6.90 -5.90 1.34
CA GLY A 197 7.74 -5.74 2.54
C GLY A 197 8.31 -7.07 3.08
N LEU A 198 7.97 -8.18 2.43
CA LEU A 198 8.48 -9.49 2.80
C LEU A 198 9.84 -9.72 2.12
N ASP A 199 10.86 -10.02 2.92
CA ASP A 199 12.14 -10.48 2.36
C ASP A 199 11.93 -11.83 1.68
N SER A 200 12.09 -11.85 0.37
CA SER A 200 11.96 -13.04 -0.47
C SER A 200 13.12 -14.05 -0.33
N ASN A 201 13.81 -14.07 0.80
CA ASN A 201 14.69 -15.18 1.19
C ASN A 201 13.90 -16.47 1.51
N VAL A 202 12.71 -16.60 0.94
CA VAL A 202 12.03 -17.88 0.90
C VAL A 202 12.78 -18.72 -0.13
N SER A 203 13.64 -19.60 0.39
CA SER A 203 14.40 -20.60 -0.39
C SER A 203 13.55 -21.14 -1.53
N ASP A 204 14.17 -21.34 -2.70
CA ASP A 204 13.58 -21.78 -3.98
C ASP A 204 12.87 -23.16 -3.96
N ALA A 205 12.61 -23.71 -2.81
CA ALA A 205 11.66 -24.78 -2.68
C ALA A 205 10.28 -24.22 -3.06
N VAL A 206 9.96 -24.23 -4.36
CA VAL A 206 8.57 -24.29 -4.83
C VAL A 206 7.98 -25.46 -4.07
N GLN A 207 7.37 -25.17 -2.91
CA GLN A 207 6.72 -26.21 -2.14
C GLN A 207 5.66 -26.80 -3.06
N LYS A 208 5.86 -28.06 -3.47
CA LYS A 208 4.84 -28.85 -4.14
C LYS A 208 3.54 -28.56 -3.41
N ILE A 209 2.52 -28.13 -4.16
CA ILE A 209 1.18 -27.91 -3.62
C ILE A 209 0.90 -29.16 -2.80
N HIS A 210 0.93 -29.01 -1.47
CA HIS A 210 0.69 -30.13 -0.59
C HIS A 210 -0.63 -30.74 -1.05
N LYS A 211 -0.66 -32.07 -1.23
CA LYS A 211 -1.87 -32.83 -1.48
C LYS A 211 -2.80 -32.79 -0.24
N ASN A 212 -2.95 -31.61 0.35
CA ASN A 212 -3.85 -31.40 1.46
C ASN A 212 -5.27 -31.67 0.95
N ARG A 213 -5.99 -32.47 1.71
CA ARG A 213 -7.39 -32.77 1.45
C ARG A 213 -8.23 -31.49 1.41
N ILE A 214 -7.90 -30.49 2.26
CA ILE A 214 -8.57 -29.18 2.34
C ILE A 214 -7.78 -28.14 1.54
N LYS A 215 -8.45 -27.38 0.69
CA LYS A 215 -7.91 -26.30 -0.12
C LYS A 215 -8.07 -24.96 0.60
N HIS A 216 -6.97 -24.32 0.97
CA HIS A 216 -6.97 -23.05 1.69
C HIS A 216 -7.02 -21.86 0.75
N ILE A 217 -8.03 -20.99 0.94
CA ILE A 217 -8.20 -19.72 0.26
C ILE A 217 -7.77 -18.63 1.24
N LEU A 218 -6.85 -17.76 0.86
CA LEU A 218 -6.34 -16.72 1.75
C LEU A 218 -6.75 -15.32 1.30
N PHE A 219 -7.24 -14.52 2.23
CA PHE A 219 -7.33 -13.06 2.11
C PHE A 219 -6.41 -12.41 3.14
N VAL A 220 -5.66 -11.39 2.71
CA VAL A 220 -4.84 -10.57 3.58
C VAL A 220 -5.14 -9.09 3.34
N GLY A 221 -5.43 -8.35 4.40
CA GLY A 221 -5.62 -6.91 4.29
C GLY A 221 -6.50 -6.31 5.37
N ARG A 222 -6.63 -4.97 5.36
CA ARG A 222 -7.53 -4.28 6.28
C ARG A 222 -8.98 -4.66 6.01
N LEU A 223 -9.75 -4.89 7.07
CA LEU A 223 -11.18 -5.19 6.96
C LEU A 223 -11.99 -3.89 6.88
N ILE A 224 -11.96 -3.27 5.70
CA ILE A 224 -12.65 -2.04 5.34
C ILE A 224 -13.44 -2.25 4.05
N GLU A 225 -14.45 -1.41 3.78
CA GLU A 225 -15.36 -1.53 2.64
C GLU A 225 -14.61 -1.75 1.32
N ARG A 226 -13.60 -0.92 1.03
CA ARG A 226 -12.80 -0.96 -0.20
C ARG A 226 -12.15 -2.32 -0.49
N LYS A 227 -11.86 -3.12 0.53
CA LYS A 227 -11.22 -4.44 0.38
C LYS A 227 -12.19 -5.54 -0.03
N GLY A 228 -13.50 -5.29 0.01
CA GLY A 228 -14.53 -6.15 -0.55
C GLY A 228 -14.69 -7.53 0.09
N VAL A 229 -14.27 -7.69 1.35
CA VAL A 229 -14.30 -9.00 2.06
C VAL A 229 -15.72 -9.58 2.15
N MET A 230 -16.74 -8.73 2.19
CA MET A 230 -18.13 -9.15 2.15
C MET A 230 -18.42 -10.03 0.92
N TYR A 231 -17.93 -9.60 -0.25
CA TYR A 231 -18.11 -10.35 -1.50
C TYR A 231 -17.32 -11.67 -1.52
N LEU A 232 -16.20 -11.75 -0.78
CA LEU A 232 -15.50 -13.02 -0.57
C LEU A 232 -16.34 -13.98 0.25
N ILE A 233 -16.91 -13.54 1.39
CA ILE A 233 -17.79 -14.38 2.22
C ILE A 233 -18.97 -14.89 1.39
N GLU A 234 -19.64 -14.03 0.64
CA GLU A 234 -20.73 -14.42 -0.27
C GLU A 234 -20.27 -15.39 -1.36
N SER A 235 -19.04 -15.25 -1.88
CA SER A 235 -18.49 -16.19 -2.84
C SER A 235 -18.21 -17.57 -2.23
N ILE A 236 -17.74 -17.63 -0.98
CA ILE A 236 -17.57 -18.91 -0.26
C ILE A 236 -18.92 -19.58 -0.06
N HIS A 237 -19.97 -18.83 0.28
CA HIS A 237 -21.33 -19.39 0.36
C HIS A 237 -21.76 -20.06 -0.94
N HIS A 238 -21.46 -19.47 -2.10
CA HIS A 238 -21.72 -20.11 -3.38
C HIS A 238 -20.87 -21.37 -3.61
N ILE A 239 -19.61 -21.37 -3.17
CA ILE A 239 -18.68 -22.48 -3.41
C ILE A 239 -19.09 -23.71 -2.58
N VAL A 240 -19.46 -23.53 -1.30
CA VAL A 240 -19.77 -24.64 -0.41
C VAL A 240 -21.02 -25.44 -0.81
N GLN A 241 -21.86 -24.90 -1.69
CA GLN A 241 -22.97 -25.65 -2.30
C GLN A 241 -22.49 -26.77 -3.25
N TYR A 242 -21.25 -26.71 -3.74
CA TYR A 242 -20.71 -27.65 -4.73
C TYR A 242 -19.48 -28.41 -4.23
N ARG A 243 -18.77 -27.88 -3.22
CA ARG A 243 -17.59 -28.53 -2.65
C ARG A 243 -17.34 -28.14 -1.20
N THR A 244 -17.02 -29.12 -0.38
CA THR A 244 -16.83 -28.96 1.07
C THR A 244 -15.35 -29.07 1.50
N ASP A 245 -14.44 -29.37 0.55
CA ASP A 245 -13.00 -29.52 0.79
C ASP A 245 -12.24 -28.19 0.74
N ILE A 246 -12.84 -27.10 1.21
CA ILE A 246 -12.25 -25.77 1.24
C ILE A 246 -12.25 -25.17 2.65
N HIS A 247 -11.28 -24.28 2.88
CA HIS A 247 -11.27 -23.38 4.05
C HIS A 247 -10.76 -22.01 3.63
N CYS A 248 -11.43 -20.93 4.11
CA CYS A 248 -11.06 -19.56 3.80
C CYS A 248 -10.49 -18.89 5.05
N ASP A 249 -9.23 -18.49 4.98
CA ASP A 249 -8.50 -17.77 6.01
C ASP A 249 -8.52 -16.27 5.69
N ILE A 250 -9.09 -15.44 6.59
CA ILE A 250 -9.17 -14.00 6.47
C ILE A 250 -8.24 -13.37 7.52
N ALA A 251 -7.10 -12.84 7.10
CA ALA A 251 -6.10 -12.22 7.96
C ALA A 251 -6.13 -10.70 7.84
N GLY A 252 -6.41 -10.01 8.95
CA GLY A 252 -6.41 -8.55 9.05
C GLY A 252 -7.41 -8.01 10.04
N GLY A 253 -7.24 -6.77 10.46
CA GLY A 253 -8.14 -6.02 11.31
C GLY A 253 -8.77 -4.84 10.58
N GLY A 254 -9.78 -4.23 11.15
CA GLY A 254 -10.45 -3.05 10.58
C GLY A 254 -11.86 -2.88 11.12
N GLU A 255 -12.49 -1.78 10.72
CA GLU A 255 -13.82 -1.36 11.18
C GLU A 255 -14.95 -2.37 10.90
N LEU A 256 -14.77 -3.24 9.90
CA LEU A 256 -15.77 -4.25 9.54
C LEU A 256 -15.56 -5.60 10.25
N PHE A 257 -14.59 -5.73 11.16
CA PHE A 257 -14.23 -7.01 11.77
C PHE A 257 -15.45 -7.74 12.39
N ASP A 258 -16.19 -7.07 13.25
CA ASP A 258 -17.35 -7.66 13.93
C ASP A 258 -18.53 -7.89 12.98
N ILE A 259 -18.75 -6.97 12.04
CA ILE A 259 -19.78 -7.10 11.00
C ILE A 259 -19.54 -8.35 10.15
N LEU A 260 -18.27 -8.57 9.73
CA LEU A 260 -17.91 -9.73 8.92
C LEU A 260 -18.02 -11.05 9.72
N ARG A 261 -17.67 -11.04 11.01
CA ARG A 261 -17.86 -12.21 11.88
C ARG A 261 -19.34 -12.57 12.04
N GLN A 262 -20.21 -11.56 12.22
CA GLN A 262 -21.64 -11.79 12.29
C GLN A 262 -22.16 -12.34 10.95
N LYS A 263 -21.77 -11.77 9.81
CA LYS A 263 -22.14 -12.26 8.48
C LYS A 263 -21.76 -13.72 8.25
N VAL A 264 -20.56 -14.15 8.70
CA VAL A 264 -20.13 -15.56 8.62
C VAL A 264 -21.06 -16.48 9.42
N LYS A 265 -21.52 -16.04 10.60
CA LYS A 265 -22.47 -16.80 11.43
C LYS A 265 -23.85 -16.87 10.77
N ASP A 266 -24.37 -15.73 10.30
CA ASP A 266 -25.71 -15.64 9.69
C ASP A 266 -25.82 -16.48 8.42
N MET A 267 -24.71 -16.65 7.70
CA MET A 267 -24.62 -17.50 6.51
C MET A 267 -24.22 -18.96 6.80
N HIS A 268 -24.12 -19.36 8.07
CA HIS A 268 -23.70 -20.71 8.51
C HIS A 268 -22.37 -21.18 7.95
N LEU A 269 -21.37 -20.24 7.81
CA LEU A 269 -20.06 -20.51 7.21
C LEU A 269 -18.94 -20.68 8.24
N THR A 270 -19.24 -20.83 9.52
CA THR A 270 -18.24 -20.90 10.60
C THR A 270 -17.27 -22.09 10.48
N SER A 271 -17.68 -23.18 9.84
CA SER A 271 -16.81 -24.33 9.52
C SER A 271 -15.91 -24.11 8.32
N TYR A 272 -16.20 -23.15 7.46
CA TYR A 272 -15.51 -22.87 6.21
C TYR A 272 -14.68 -21.58 6.23
N ILE A 273 -14.90 -20.67 7.18
CA ILE A 273 -14.25 -19.37 7.24
C ILE A 273 -13.69 -19.10 8.64
N THR A 274 -12.40 -18.76 8.71
CA THR A 274 -11.77 -18.23 9.91
C THR A 274 -11.32 -16.80 9.69
N ILE A 275 -11.79 -15.87 10.55
CA ILE A 275 -11.33 -14.48 10.59
C ILE A 275 -10.33 -14.34 11.73
N HIS A 276 -9.04 -14.24 11.39
CA HIS A 276 -7.93 -14.27 12.34
C HIS A 276 -7.69 -12.95 13.08
N GLY A 277 -8.23 -11.83 12.58
CA GLY A 277 -7.79 -10.52 13.06
C GLY A 277 -6.37 -10.20 12.61
N ILE A 278 -5.70 -9.30 13.33
CA ILE A 278 -4.31 -8.94 13.07
C ILE A 278 -3.40 -10.11 13.50
N VAL A 279 -2.58 -10.60 12.59
CA VAL A 279 -1.68 -11.74 12.81
C VAL A 279 -0.22 -11.31 12.88
N SER A 280 0.61 -12.09 13.56
CA SER A 280 2.06 -11.92 13.55
C SER A 280 2.68 -12.22 12.18
N LYS A 281 3.89 -11.69 11.91
CA LYS A 281 4.63 -11.95 10.66
C LYS A 281 4.82 -13.46 10.42
N ASN A 282 5.15 -14.23 11.46
CA ASN A 282 5.33 -15.68 11.35
C ASN A 282 4.04 -16.40 10.96
N LYS A 283 2.91 -16.02 11.58
CA LYS A 283 1.60 -16.60 11.22
C LYS A 283 1.20 -16.22 9.79
N LEU A 284 1.43 -14.97 9.38
CA LEU A 284 1.17 -14.51 8.02
C LEU A 284 1.99 -15.29 6.99
N THR A 285 3.29 -15.49 7.26
CA THR A 285 4.17 -16.32 6.43
C THR A 285 3.64 -17.74 6.29
N ASN A 286 3.17 -18.35 7.38
CA ASN A 286 2.60 -19.70 7.35
C ASN A 286 1.28 -19.75 6.55
N LEU A 287 0.43 -18.73 6.66
CA LEU A 287 -0.79 -18.63 5.85
C LEU A 287 -0.46 -18.55 4.34
N TYR A 288 0.50 -17.71 3.94
CA TYR A 288 0.94 -17.65 2.55
C TYR A 288 1.55 -18.97 2.07
N ARG A 289 2.37 -19.64 2.89
CA ARG A 289 2.98 -20.93 2.52
C ARG A 289 1.94 -22.02 2.28
N ASN A 290 0.92 -22.07 3.13
CA ASN A 290 -0.04 -23.18 3.15
C ASN A 290 -1.28 -22.93 2.29
N CYS A 291 -1.56 -21.70 1.86
CA CYS A 291 -2.72 -21.44 1.02
C CYS A 291 -2.54 -22.03 -0.38
N THR A 292 -3.68 -22.35 -0.99
CA THR A 292 -3.76 -22.82 -2.38
C THR A 292 -3.81 -21.63 -3.34
N LEU A 293 -4.52 -20.57 -2.96
CA LEU A 293 -4.63 -19.32 -3.72
C LEU A 293 -4.90 -18.13 -2.79
N VAL A 294 -4.63 -16.93 -3.29
CA VAL A 294 -4.93 -15.67 -2.58
C VAL A 294 -6.01 -14.89 -3.33
N VAL A 295 -6.94 -14.31 -2.57
CA VAL A 295 -8.06 -13.53 -3.13
C VAL A 295 -7.99 -12.09 -2.64
N LEU A 296 -8.08 -11.13 -3.58
CA LEU A 296 -8.21 -9.70 -3.28
C LEU A 296 -9.42 -9.11 -4.03
N PRO A 297 -10.63 -9.17 -3.46
CA PRO A 297 -11.87 -8.77 -4.11
C PRO A 297 -12.16 -7.27 -3.93
N SER A 298 -11.14 -6.42 -3.98
CA SER A 298 -11.26 -4.98 -3.77
C SER A 298 -12.29 -4.35 -4.69
N ILE A 299 -12.92 -3.28 -4.21
CA ILE A 299 -13.97 -2.56 -4.94
C ILE A 299 -13.61 -1.07 -5.02
N ILE A 300 -14.33 -0.35 -5.85
CA ILE A 300 -14.47 1.09 -5.72
C ILE A 300 -15.57 1.29 -4.68
N ASP A 301 -15.20 1.86 -3.52
CA ASP A 301 -16.12 2.10 -2.43
C ASP A 301 -17.08 3.26 -2.73
N ARG A 302 -18.04 3.51 -1.83
CA ARG A 302 -19.00 4.63 -1.94
C ARG A 302 -18.34 6.02 -1.99
N TRP A 303 -17.07 6.07 -1.69
CA TRP A 303 -16.30 7.31 -1.67
C TRP A 303 -15.43 7.48 -2.93
N GLY A 304 -15.46 6.53 -3.87
CA GLY A 304 -14.63 6.51 -5.06
C GLY A 304 -13.18 6.06 -4.81
N ASP A 305 -12.86 5.61 -3.58
CA ASP A 305 -11.54 5.06 -3.27
C ASP A 305 -11.45 3.60 -3.71
N THR A 306 -10.26 3.19 -4.14
CA THR A 306 -9.99 1.82 -4.58
C THR A 306 -8.53 1.42 -4.32
N GLU A 307 -8.13 0.27 -4.82
CA GLU A 307 -6.77 -0.24 -4.64
C GLU A 307 -5.76 0.53 -5.50
N GLY A 308 -4.81 1.19 -4.84
CA GLY A 308 -3.74 1.93 -5.54
C GLY A 308 -2.78 1.00 -6.28
N LEU A 309 -2.43 -0.15 -5.69
CA LEU A 309 -1.54 -1.16 -6.29
C LEU A 309 -1.97 -2.59 -5.98
N GLY A 310 -2.16 -2.97 -4.72
CA GLY A 310 -2.51 -4.34 -4.30
C GLY A 310 -1.30 -5.20 -3.92
N VAL A 311 -0.45 -4.69 -3.04
CA VAL A 311 0.84 -5.32 -2.64
C VAL A 311 0.69 -6.76 -2.17
N VAL A 312 -0.41 -7.11 -1.51
CA VAL A 312 -0.68 -8.49 -1.06
C VAL A 312 -0.71 -9.50 -2.21
N LEU A 313 -1.00 -9.04 -3.44
CA LEU A 313 -0.92 -9.89 -4.63
C LEU A 313 0.53 -10.14 -5.03
N LEU A 314 1.42 -9.16 -4.87
CA LEU A 314 2.86 -9.33 -5.08
C LEU A 314 3.42 -10.31 -4.04
N GLU A 315 3.01 -10.16 -2.77
CA GLU A 315 3.37 -11.09 -1.71
C GLU A 315 2.94 -12.53 -2.05
N ALA A 316 1.68 -12.72 -2.46
CA ALA A 316 1.18 -14.02 -2.88
C ALA A 316 1.99 -14.63 -4.03
N MET A 317 2.29 -13.83 -5.04
CA MET A 317 3.06 -14.23 -6.21
C MET A 317 4.51 -14.58 -5.85
N ASP A 318 5.14 -13.87 -4.89
CA ASP A 318 6.47 -14.22 -4.37
C ASP A 318 6.48 -15.63 -3.75
N TYR A 319 5.38 -16.01 -3.08
CA TYR A 319 5.19 -17.38 -2.59
C TYR A 319 4.76 -18.38 -3.69
N GLY A 320 4.74 -17.96 -4.96
CA GLY A 320 4.31 -18.80 -6.07
C GLY A 320 2.82 -19.16 -6.03
N LYS A 321 1.99 -18.36 -5.36
CA LYS A 321 0.54 -18.64 -5.25
C LYS A 321 -0.23 -17.94 -6.37
N PRO A 322 -1.16 -18.66 -7.02
CA PRO A 322 -2.08 -18.03 -7.96
C PRO A 322 -3.01 -17.07 -7.23
N VAL A 323 -3.47 -16.05 -7.93
CA VAL A 323 -4.32 -15.00 -7.34
C VAL A 323 -5.64 -14.84 -8.09
N VAL A 324 -6.69 -14.51 -7.34
CA VAL A 324 -7.98 -14.04 -7.89
C VAL A 324 -8.24 -12.65 -7.37
N ALA A 325 -8.50 -11.69 -8.25
CA ALA A 325 -8.69 -10.31 -7.82
C ALA A 325 -9.75 -9.59 -8.65
N SER A 326 -10.31 -8.52 -8.10
CA SER A 326 -11.23 -7.65 -8.85
C SER A 326 -10.46 -6.80 -9.87
N ARG A 327 -11.10 -6.53 -11.01
CA ARG A 327 -10.57 -5.65 -12.07
C ARG A 327 -10.77 -4.18 -11.69
N VAL A 328 -10.02 -3.68 -10.71
CA VAL A 328 -10.10 -2.29 -10.22
C VAL A 328 -8.72 -1.71 -9.94
N GLY A 329 -8.62 -0.39 -10.01
CA GLY A 329 -7.44 0.36 -9.58
C GLY A 329 -6.13 -0.11 -10.21
N GLY A 330 -5.08 -0.20 -9.39
CA GLY A 330 -3.75 -0.70 -9.78
C GLY A 330 -3.63 -2.22 -9.83
N ILE A 331 -4.65 -2.98 -9.42
CA ILE A 331 -4.64 -4.45 -9.49
C ILE A 331 -4.37 -4.96 -10.91
N VAL A 332 -4.88 -4.25 -11.92
CA VAL A 332 -4.71 -4.61 -13.34
C VAL A 332 -3.25 -4.52 -13.83
N ASP A 333 -2.40 -3.79 -13.11
CA ASP A 333 -0.98 -3.73 -13.41
C ASP A 333 -0.26 -5.01 -12.96
N ILE A 334 -0.72 -5.61 -11.87
CA ILE A 334 -0.13 -6.81 -11.28
C ILE A 334 -0.71 -8.07 -11.91
N VAL A 335 -2.04 -8.18 -11.98
CA VAL A 335 -2.71 -9.40 -12.43
C VAL A 335 -2.95 -9.35 -13.93
N LYS A 336 -2.33 -10.28 -14.66
CA LYS A 336 -2.57 -10.54 -16.09
C LYS A 336 -3.50 -11.75 -16.19
N HIS A 337 -4.76 -11.45 -16.55
CA HIS A 337 -5.87 -12.42 -16.56
C HIS A 337 -5.50 -13.71 -17.30
N LYS A 338 -5.76 -14.86 -16.66
CA LYS A 338 -5.43 -16.22 -17.12
C LYS A 338 -3.92 -16.52 -17.28
N ARG A 339 -3.04 -15.56 -17.03
CA ARG A 339 -1.59 -15.75 -17.16
C ARG A 339 -0.91 -15.97 -15.80
N ASN A 340 -1.08 -15.03 -14.86
CA ASN A 340 -0.54 -15.12 -13.51
C ASN A 340 -1.62 -15.04 -12.41
N GLY A 341 -2.90 -15.02 -12.82
CA GLY A 341 -4.06 -14.96 -11.93
C GLY A 341 -5.35 -14.72 -12.71
N MET A 342 -6.44 -14.58 -11.99
CA MET A 342 -7.77 -14.32 -12.55
C MET A 342 -8.26 -12.93 -12.14
N LEU A 343 -8.76 -12.15 -13.13
CA LEU A 343 -9.47 -10.89 -12.88
C LEU A 343 -10.96 -11.09 -13.08
N VAL A 344 -11.75 -10.63 -12.10
CA VAL A 344 -13.21 -10.70 -12.11
C VAL A 344 -13.82 -9.30 -11.97
N PRO A 345 -15.07 -9.08 -12.38
CA PRO A 345 -15.77 -7.84 -12.07
C PRO A 345 -15.87 -7.63 -10.56
N GLN A 346 -15.73 -6.38 -10.10
CA GLN A 346 -15.96 -6.03 -8.70
C GLN A 346 -17.43 -6.26 -8.30
N LYS A 347 -17.70 -6.41 -7.00
CA LYS A 347 -19.06 -6.56 -6.45
C LYS A 347 -19.85 -7.72 -7.08
N ASN A 348 -19.15 -8.77 -7.50
CA ASN A 348 -19.78 -9.94 -8.14
C ASN A 348 -19.33 -11.26 -7.48
N PRO A 349 -20.00 -11.69 -6.39
CA PRO A 349 -19.63 -12.90 -5.67
C PRO A 349 -19.68 -14.17 -6.52
N ARG A 350 -20.64 -14.26 -7.45
CA ARG A 350 -20.79 -15.44 -8.34
C ARG A 350 -19.59 -15.57 -9.29
N LYS A 351 -19.14 -14.48 -9.93
CA LYS A 351 -17.95 -14.50 -10.79
C LYS A 351 -16.67 -14.74 -9.98
N LEU A 352 -16.61 -14.22 -8.75
CA LEU A 352 -15.51 -14.50 -7.84
C LEU A 352 -15.46 -15.99 -7.48
N ALA A 353 -16.59 -16.60 -7.10
CA ALA A 353 -16.71 -18.03 -6.84
C ALA A 353 -16.28 -18.90 -8.05
N GLN A 354 -16.77 -18.57 -9.25
CA GLN A 354 -16.40 -19.25 -10.49
C GLN A 354 -14.88 -19.23 -10.73
N ALA A 355 -14.24 -18.07 -10.55
CA ALA A 355 -12.79 -17.93 -10.75
C ALA A 355 -11.98 -18.70 -9.67
N ILE A 356 -12.43 -18.69 -8.42
CA ILE A 356 -11.84 -19.48 -7.35
C ILE A 356 -11.95 -20.97 -7.67
N MET A 357 -13.16 -21.45 -7.98
CA MET A 357 -13.41 -22.85 -8.32
C MET A 357 -12.58 -23.32 -9.53
N TYR A 358 -12.45 -22.48 -10.56
CA TYR A 358 -11.63 -22.77 -11.73
C TYR A 358 -10.17 -23.09 -11.36
N ILE A 359 -9.57 -22.29 -10.48
CA ILE A 359 -8.19 -22.53 -10.00
C ILE A 359 -8.13 -23.78 -9.10
N LEU A 360 -9.08 -23.94 -8.18
CA LEU A 360 -9.10 -25.07 -7.25
C LEU A 360 -9.29 -26.42 -7.93
N SER A 361 -10.02 -26.45 -9.04
CA SER A 361 -10.29 -27.68 -9.81
C SER A 361 -9.18 -28.06 -10.80
N ASN A 362 -8.19 -27.17 -11.03
CA ASN A 362 -7.17 -27.34 -12.05
C ASN A 362 -5.76 -27.13 -11.48
N ALA A 363 -5.22 -28.12 -10.78
CA ALA A 363 -3.92 -28.02 -10.11
C ALA A 363 -2.78 -27.57 -11.04
N LYS A 364 -2.73 -28.07 -12.28
CA LYS A 364 -1.72 -27.69 -13.28
C LYS A 364 -1.83 -26.19 -13.67
N ILE A 365 -3.05 -25.69 -13.80
CA ILE A 365 -3.31 -24.25 -14.08
C ILE A 365 -2.89 -23.39 -12.88
N ALA A 366 -3.26 -23.82 -11.67
CA ALA A 366 -2.87 -23.14 -10.43
C ALA A 366 -1.36 -23.03 -10.29
N GLU A 367 -0.64 -24.12 -10.52
CA GLU A 367 0.82 -24.17 -10.48
C GLU A 367 1.45 -23.27 -11.56
N ASN A 368 0.97 -23.32 -12.79
CA ASN A 368 1.47 -22.48 -13.88
C ASN A 368 1.22 -20.99 -13.59
N MET A 369 0.04 -20.62 -13.10
CA MET A 369 -0.26 -19.23 -12.70
C MET A 369 0.65 -18.76 -11.57
N GLY A 370 0.89 -19.59 -10.55
CA GLY A 370 1.78 -19.28 -9.45
C GLY A 370 3.22 -19.06 -9.92
N ARG A 371 3.74 -19.94 -10.78
CA ARG A 371 5.08 -19.81 -11.38
C ARG A 371 5.22 -18.55 -12.22
N ASN A 372 4.23 -18.27 -13.07
CA ASN A 372 4.20 -17.06 -13.88
C ASN A 372 4.11 -15.80 -13.01
N GLY A 373 3.36 -15.87 -11.90
CA GLY A 373 3.26 -14.79 -10.91
C GLY A 373 4.62 -14.50 -10.27
N LYS A 374 5.31 -15.53 -9.77
CA LYS A 374 6.64 -15.40 -9.16
C LYS A 374 7.63 -14.77 -10.15
N LYS A 375 7.69 -15.27 -11.38
CA LYS A 375 8.53 -14.68 -12.44
C LYS A 375 8.18 -13.23 -12.70
N PHE A 376 6.89 -12.90 -12.81
CA PHE A 376 6.43 -11.54 -13.08
C PHE A 376 6.84 -10.55 -11.98
N VAL A 377 6.80 -10.96 -10.71
CA VAL A 377 7.25 -10.12 -9.59
C VAL A 377 8.75 -9.87 -9.66
N VAL A 378 9.55 -10.91 -9.91
CA VAL A 378 11.01 -10.78 -10.06
C VAL A 378 11.36 -9.82 -11.20
N ASP A 379 10.70 -9.95 -12.36
CA ASP A 379 11.01 -9.17 -13.56
C ASP A 379 10.57 -7.69 -13.43
N HIS A 380 9.47 -7.39 -12.72
CA HIS A 380 8.84 -6.06 -12.77
C HIS A 380 8.73 -5.34 -11.43
N TYR A 381 8.75 -6.06 -10.31
CA TYR A 381 8.51 -5.53 -8.96
C TYR A 381 9.66 -5.82 -7.99
N SER A 382 10.81 -6.29 -8.49
CA SER A 382 11.99 -6.49 -7.64
C SER A 382 12.49 -5.15 -7.09
N TRP A 383 12.94 -5.18 -5.84
CA TRP A 383 13.56 -4.02 -5.21
C TRP A 383 14.73 -3.46 -6.03
N SER A 384 15.53 -4.33 -6.67
CA SER A 384 16.65 -3.91 -7.53
C SER A 384 16.16 -3.00 -8.66
N SER A 385 15.14 -3.43 -9.42
CA SER A 385 14.54 -2.64 -10.50
C SER A 385 13.94 -1.32 -10.01
N ILE A 386 13.24 -1.35 -8.86
CA ILE A 386 12.62 -0.16 -8.26
C ILE A 386 13.68 0.86 -7.84
N ILE A 387 14.73 0.41 -7.16
CA ILE A 387 15.84 1.27 -6.71
C ILE A 387 16.56 1.85 -7.92
N GLN A 388 16.91 1.04 -8.89
CA GLN A 388 17.61 1.50 -10.12
C GLN A 388 16.81 2.61 -10.83
N LYS A 389 15.49 2.43 -11.02
CA LYS A 389 14.64 3.45 -11.61
C LYS A 389 14.57 4.72 -10.76
N THR A 390 14.49 4.60 -9.45
CA THR A 390 14.45 5.75 -8.53
C THR A 390 15.78 6.50 -8.56
N VAL A 391 16.89 5.80 -8.45
CA VAL A 391 18.25 6.39 -8.49
C VAL A 391 18.50 7.09 -9.81
N SER A 392 18.04 6.54 -10.94
CA SER A 392 18.17 7.20 -12.24
C SER A 392 17.43 8.54 -12.28
N LEU A 393 16.22 8.63 -11.69
CA LEU A 393 15.49 9.89 -11.57
C LEU A 393 16.15 10.88 -10.60
N TYR A 394 16.74 10.38 -9.52
CA TYR A 394 17.44 11.22 -8.55
C TYR A 394 18.67 11.87 -9.17
N ARG A 395 19.43 11.13 -9.98
CA ARG A 395 20.68 11.57 -10.61
C ARG A 395 20.49 12.34 -11.92
N LYS A 396 19.28 12.35 -12.46
CA LYS A 396 18.97 13.13 -13.67
C LYS A 396 19.02 14.62 -13.30
N ASP A 397 19.87 15.38 -13.97
CA ASP A 397 20.03 16.84 -13.82
C ASP A 397 20.44 17.32 -12.39
N VAL A 398 21.24 16.52 -11.64
CA VAL A 398 21.83 16.87 -10.33
C VAL A 398 23.35 16.94 -10.40
#